data_47585266d643667d284d5ff10c858bd2
#
_entry.id   47585266d643667d284d5ff10c858bd2
#
_cell.length_a   1.000
_cell.length_b   1.000
_cell.length_c   1.000
_cell.angle_alpha   90.00
_cell.angle_beta   90.00
_cell.angle_gamma   90.00
#
_symmetry.space_group_name_H-M   'P 1'
#
loop_
_entity.id
_entity.type
_entity.pdbx_description
1 polymer ?
#
loop_
_entity_poly.entity_id
_entity_poly.type
_entity_poly.pdbx_seq_one_letter_code
_entity_poly.pdbx_strand_id
1 'polypeptide(L)'
;GIGSEQEGYRPVVIIQNNVGNKHSPTVIIASITSKTGVKAKLPTHYYIDAEDGLELPSIVLLEQLRTVDKRRLGNFIGHLSEKHICGINHALAVSIGLIESVPKKLILCLCSTCADNFYGTGAYYLRRIDPLQVAKDTCTYCNQRKGYDYELVPKKR
;
A
#
# COMPACT_ATOMS: atom_id res chain seq x y z
N GLY A 1 -15.98 0.55 -4.96
CA GLY A 1 -15.28 0.02 -3.77
C GLY A 1 -15.92 0.49 -2.48
N ILE A 2 -15.69 -0.25 -1.44
CA ILE A 2 -16.15 0.09 -0.10
C ILE A 2 -14.95 0.49 0.75
N GLY A 3 -15.05 1.62 1.46
CA GLY A 3 -14.00 2.06 2.38
C GLY A 3 -12.70 2.51 1.70
N SER A 4 -11.62 1.78 1.91
CA SER A 4 -10.27 2.11 1.41
C SER A 4 -9.94 1.50 0.04
N GLU A 5 -10.86 0.78 -0.57
CA GLU A 5 -10.63 0.21 -1.90
C GLU A 5 -10.41 1.30 -2.95
N GLN A 6 -9.42 1.09 -3.79
CA GLN A 6 -9.11 2.01 -4.89
C GLN A 6 -10.05 1.76 -6.07
N GLU A 7 -10.70 2.82 -6.56
CA GLU A 7 -11.64 2.78 -7.69
C GLU A 7 -11.24 3.70 -8.82
N GLY A 8 -11.88 3.50 -9.97
CA GLY A 8 -11.74 4.32 -11.16
C GLY A 8 -10.60 3.88 -12.09
N TYR A 9 -10.45 4.62 -13.18
CA TYR A 9 -9.36 4.42 -14.16
C TYR A 9 -8.06 4.99 -13.60
N ARG A 10 -7.08 4.13 -13.37
CA ARG A 10 -5.79 4.52 -12.79
C ARG A 10 -4.67 3.55 -13.15
N PRO A 11 -3.41 3.96 -12.99
CA PRO A 11 -2.27 3.07 -13.17
C PRO A 11 -2.33 1.88 -12.23
N VAL A 12 -1.88 0.74 -12.73
CA VAL A 12 -1.71 -0.51 -11.95
C VAL A 12 -0.39 -1.16 -12.33
N VAL A 13 0.15 -1.96 -11.43
CA VAL A 13 1.30 -2.83 -11.72
C VAL A 13 0.81 -4.25 -11.89
N ILE A 14 1.19 -4.89 -12.99
CA ILE A 14 0.99 -6.33 -13.18
C ILE A 14 2.09 -7.05 -12.41
N ILE A 15 1.69 -7.82 -11.39
CA ILE A 15 2.60 -8.56 -10.50
C ILE A 15 2.63 -10.06 -10.79
N GLN A 16 1.76 -10.54 -11.67
CA GLN A 16 1.72 -11.94 -12.08
C GLN A 16 2.97 -12.31 -12.87
N ASN A 17 3.42 -13.57 -12.76
CA ASN A 17 4.56 -14.08 -13.51
C ASN A 17 4.32 -14.09 -15.03
N ASN A 18 5.40 -14.12 -15.81
CA ASN A 18 5.33 -13.99 -17.26
C ASN A 18 4.62 -15.16 -17.95
N VAL A 19 4.65 -16.36 -17.38
CA VAL A 19 3.92 -17.52 -17.95
C VAL A 19 2.41 -17.27 -17.83
N GLY A 20 1.95 -16.84 -16.65
CA GLY A 20 0.56 -16.45 -16.45
C GLY A 20 0.18 -15.24 -17.32
N ASN A 21 1.06 -14.23 -17.43
CA ASN A 21 0.82 -13.07 -18.30
C ASN A 21 0.63 -13.46 -19.76
N LYS A 22 1.33 -14.48 -20.23
CA LYS A 22 1.23 -14.96 -21.62
C LYS A 22 -0.04 -15.79 -21.86
N HIS A 23 -0.37 -16.68 -20.96
CA HIS A 23 -1.35 -17.75 -21.21
C HIS A 23 -2.69 -17.59 -20.50
N SER A 24 -2.76 -16.85 -19.40
CA SER A 24 -4.02 -16.64 -18.68
C SER A 24 -4.88 -15.54 -19.32
N PRO A 25 -6.21 -15.64 -19.32
CA PRO A 25 -7.10 -14.54 -19.70
C PRO A 25 -7.16 -13.43 -18.64
N THR A 26 -6.67 -13.69 -17.45
CA THR A 26 -6.64 -12.74 -16.32
C THR A 26 -5.21 -12.44 -15.91
N VAL A 27 -5.04 -11.32 -15.18
CA VAL A 27 -3.78 -10.93 -14.55
C VAL A 27 -4.00 -10.51 -13.10
N ILE A 28 -2.98 -10.69 -12.28
CA ILE A 28 -2.96 -10.17 -10.91
C ILE A 28 -2.29 -8.80 -10.96
N ILE A 29 -2.96 -7.81 -10.41
CA ILE A 29 -2.50 -6.43 -10.35
C ILE A 29 -2.39 -5.93 -8.91
N ALA A 30 -1.52 -4.95 -8.70
CA ALA A 30 -1.48 -4.09 -7.53
C ALA A 30 -1.90 -2.67 -7.92
N SER A 31 -2.71 -2.03 -7.08
CA SER A 31 -3.15 -0.65 -7.31
C SER A 31 -2.01 0.33 -7.09
N ILE A 32 -2.03 1.43 -7.86
CA ILE A 32 -1.08 2.55 -7.70
C ILE A 32 -1.87 3.80 -7.28
N THR A 33 -1.28 4.60 -6.40
CA THR A 33 -1.80 5.91 -6.02
C THR A 33 -0.71 6.99 -6.13
N SER A 34 -1.07 8.16 -6.64
CA SER A 34 -0.21 9.36 -6.64
C SER A 34 -0.31 10.19 -5.36
N LYS A 35 -1.15 9.77 -4.41
CA LYS A 35 -1.27 10.43 -3.10
C LYS A 35 -0.09 10.03 -2.21
N THR A 36 1.05 10.68 -2.39
CA THR A 36 2.30 10.36 -1.71
C THR A 36 2.55 11.18 -0.44
N GLY A 37 1.67 12.12 -0.08
CA GLY A 37 1.80 13.02 1.07
C GLY A 37 1.65 12.36 2.43
N VAL A 38 2.10 11.13 2.60
CA VAL A 38 1.96 10.31 3.79
C VAL A 38 3.29 10.29 4.54
N LYS A 39 3.30 10.67 5.82
CA LYS A 39 4.52 10.70 6.64
C LYS A 39 5.15 9.34 6.86
N ALA A 40 4.35 8.31 6.97
CA ALA A 40 4.80 6.95 7.18
C ALA A 40 4.29 6.03 6.07
N LYS A 41 5.17 5.20 5.53
CA LYS A 41 4.83 4.17 4.54
C LYS A 41 4.64 2.84 5.25
N LEU A 42 3.61 2.09 4.83
CA LEU A 42 3.46 0.71 5.28
C LEU A 42 4.58 -0.16 4.69
N PRO A 43 4.98 -1.26 5.34
CA PRO A 43 5.91 -2.23 4.76
C PRO A 43 5.41 -2.86 3.45
N THR A 44 4.10 -2.79 3.21
CA THR A 44 3.41 -3.26 2.01
C THR A 44 3.33 -2.21 0.90
N HIS A 45 3.86 -1.00 1.14
CA HIS A 45 3.93 0.09 0.18
C HIS A 45 5.29 0.13 -0.51
N TYR A 46 5.30 0.41 -1.81
CA TYR A 46 6.52 0.65 -2.56
C TYR A 46 6.43 1.98 -3.32
N TYR A 47 7.37 2.88 -3.05
CA TYR A 47 7.44 4.19 -3.69
C TYR A 47 8.21 4.15 -5.00
N ILE A 48 7.68 4.80 -6.03
CA ILE A 48 8.32 5.02 -7.33
C ILE A 48 8.23 6.50 -7.66
N ASP A 49 9.33 7.11 -8.07
CA ASP A 49 9.34 8.46 -8.61
C ASP A 49 8.58 8.55 -9.94
N ALA A 50 8.48 9.77 -10.50
CA ALA A 50 7.88 10.00 -11.81
C ALA A 50 8.81 9.44 -12.92
N GLU A 51 8.88 8.13 -13.01
CA GLU A 51 9.74 7.37 -13.93
C GLU A 51 9.02 6.09 -14.39
N ASP A 52 9.64 5.34 -15.30
CA ASP A 52 9.10 4.09 -15.84
C ASP A 52 7.68 4.22 -16.43
N GLY A 53 7.35 5.39 -16.97
CA GLY A 53 6.06 5.71 -17.58
C GLY A 53 5.05 6.36 -16.65
N LEU A 54 5.35 6.51 -15.35
CA LEU A 54 4.52 7.25 -14.41
C LEU A 54 4.78 8.76 -14.52
N GLU A 55 3.73 9.54 -14.64
CA GLU A 55 3.83 11.02 -14.74
C GLU A 55 4.05 11.69 -13.38
N LEU A 56 3.66 11.03 -12.30
CA LEU A 56 3.74 11.53 -10.93
C LEU A 56 4.40 10.52 -10.00
N PRO A 57 5.11 10.99 -8.96
CA PRO A 57 5.55 10.14 -7.87
C PRO A 57 4.37 9.35 -7.33
N SER A 58 4.56 8.06 -7.13
CA SER A 58 3.46 7.13 -6.86
C SER A 58 3.84 6.09 -5.82
N ILE A 59 2.83 5.50 -5.20
CA ILE A 59 2.99 4.37 -4.28
C ILE A 59 2.23 3.18 -4.86
N VAL A 60 2.89 2.05 -4.96
CA VAL A 60 2.28 0.75 -5.24
C VAL A 60 1.77 0.17 -3.92
N LEU A 61 0.51 -0.22 -3.89
CA LEU A 61 -0.20 -0.72 -2.71
C LEU A 61 -0.28 -2.25 -2.78
N LEU A 62 0.69 -2.94 -2.19
CA LEU A 62 0.79 -4.40 -2.28
C LEU A 62 -0.23 -5.13 -1.38
N GLU A 63 -0.95 -4.41 -0.54
CA GLU A 63 -2.12 -4.92 0.18
C GLU A 63 -3.43 -4.81 -0.63
N GLN A 64 -3.41 -4.12 -1.77
CA GLN A 64 -4.58 -3.95 -2.64
C GLN A 64 -4.38 -4.69 -3.97
N LEU A 65 -4.38 -6.01 -3.86
CA LEU A 65 -4.24 -6.90 -5.00
C LEU A 65 -5.60 -7.25 -5.59
N ARG A 66 -5.67 -7.34 -6.91
CA ARG A 66 -6.88 -7.75 -7.63
C ARG A 66 -6.54 -8.66 -8.79
N THR A 67 -7.41 -9.61 -9.07
CA THR A 67 -7.41 -10.33 -10.34
C THR A 67 -8.39 -9.65 -11.29
N VAL A 68 -7.90 -9.27 -12.45
CA VAL A 68 -8.72 -8.60 -13.48
C VAL A 68 -8.60 -9.33 -14.83
N ASP A 69 -9.67 -9.31 -15.59
CA ASP A 69 -9.65 -9.76 -17.00
C ASP A 69 -8.77 -8.81 -17.82
N LYS A 70 -7.93 -9.35 -18.68
CA LYS A 70 -7.04 -8.56 -19.55
C LYS A 70 -7.77 -7.51 -20.40
N ARG A 71 -9.02 -7.77 -20.79
CA ARG A 71 -9.85 -6.81 -21.52
C ARG A 71 -10.16 -5.52 -20.75
N ARG A 72 -9.99 -5.54 -19.44
CA ARG A 72 -10.14 -4.34 -18.59
C ARG A 72 -8.88 -3.49 -18.50
N LEU A 73 -7.77 -3.99 -18.99
CA LEU A 73 -6.53 -3.21 -19.05
C LEU A 73 -6.66 -2.14 -20.15
N GLY A 74 -6.33 -0.92 -19.78
CA GLY A 74 -6.24 0.19 -20.73
C GLY A 74 -4.88 0.26 -21.42
N ASN A 75 -4.39 1.48 -21.61
CA ASN A 75 -3.14 1.71 -22.31
C ASN A 75 -1.93 1.18 -21.54
N PHE A 76 -0.97 0.62 -22.28
CA PHE A 76 0.34 0.30 -21.72
C PHE A 76 1.09 1.59 -21.38
N ILE A 77 1.61 1.69 -20.16
CA ILE A 77 2.29 2.88 -19.64
C ILE A 77 3.81 2.74 -19.76
N GLY A 78 4.35 1.58 -19.40
CA GLY A 78 5.78 1.35 -19.39
C GLY A 78 6.17 0.05 -18.67
N HIS A 79 7.47 -0.18 -18.59
CA HIS A 79 8.05 -1.28 -17.82
C HIS A 79 8.76 -0.76 -16.57
N LEU A 80 8.60 -1.46 -15.47
CA LEU A 80 9.37 -1.19 -14.26
C LEU A 80 10.81 -1.70 -14.42
N SER A 81 11.76 -0.94 -13.91
CA SER A 81 13.15 -1.36 -13.78
C SER A 81 13.27 -2.57 -12.84
N GLU A 82 14.34 -3.34 -12.97
CA GLU A 82 14.60 -4.49 -12.08
C GLU A 82 14.69 -4.06 -10.61
N LYS A 83 15.23 -2.88 -10.33
CA LYS A 83 15.27 -2.31 -8.98
C LYS A 83 13.87 -2.18 -8.39
N HIS A 84 12.92 -1.65 -9.15
CA HIS A 84 11.53 -1.48 -8.71
C HIS A 84 10.82 -2.82 -8.59
N ILE A 85 11.05 -3.75 -9.52
CA ILE A 85 10.50 -5.12 -9.43
C ILE A 85 10.97 -5.80 -8.16
N CYS A 86 12.27 -5.71 -7.82
CA CYS A 86 12.81 -6.30 -6.59
C CYS A 86 12.15 -5.72 -5.34
N GLY A 87 12.00 -4.38 -5.26
CA GLY A 87 11.36 -3.72 -4.13
C GLY A 87 9.88 -4.05 -4.00
N ILE A 88 9.16 -4.14 -5.13
CA ILE A 88 7.75 -4.56 -5.17
C ILE A 88 7.61 -6.01 -4.72
N ASN A 89 8.48 -6.92 -5.18
CA ASN A 89 8.46 -8.32 -4.77
C ASN A 89 8.67 -8.46 -3.25
N HIS A 90 9.58 -7.67 -2.67
CA HIS A 90 9.78 -7.66 -1.22
C HIS A 90 8.50 -7.19 -0.48
N ALA A 91 7.92 -6.06 -0.87
CA ALA A 91 6.71 -5.53 -0.27
C ALA A 91 5.51 -6.48 -0.46
N LEU A 92 5.42 -7.17 -1.60
CA LEU A 92 4.43 -8.21 -1.85
C LEU A 92 4.61 -9.40 -0.90
N ALA A 93 5.83 -9.88 -0.74
CA ALA A 93 6.14 -11.00 0.17
C ALA A 93 5.76 -10.66 1.63
N VAL A 94 5.99 -9.41 2.06
CA VAL A 94 5.51 -8.92 3.35
C VAL A 94 3.97 -8.92 3.39
N SER A 95 3.33 -8.40 2.36
CA SER A 95 1.87 -8.25 2.30
C SER A 95 1.12 -9.58 2.45
N ILE A 96 1.63 -10.64 1.84
CA ILE A 96 1.01 -11.98 1.87
C ILE A 96 1.64 -12.91 2.93
N GLY A 97 2.50 -12.39 3.80
CA GLY A 97 3.05 -13.11 4.94
C GLY A 97 4.13 -14.13 4.61
N LEU A 98 4.78 -14.06 3.45
CA LEU A 98 5.91 -14.93 3.09
C LEU A 98 7.18 -14.57 3.84
N ILE A 99 7.33 -13.30 4.22
CA ILE A 99 8.41 -12.80 5.05
C ILE A 99 7.86 -11.88 6.12
N GLU A 100 8.47 -11.90 7.30
CA GLU A 100 8.19 -10.92 8.34
C GLU A 100 9.07 -9.69 8.11
N SER A 101 8.43 -8.53 7.94
CA SER A 101 9.09 -7.23 8.01
C SER A 101 8.39 -6.42 9.07
N VAL A 102 8.81 -6.61 10.32
CA VAL A 102 8.38 -5.74 11.42
C VAL A 102 9.50 -4.73 11.63
N PRO A 103 9.37 -3.47 11.16
CA PRO A 103 10.27 -2.41 11.58
C PRO A 103 10.24 -2.38 13.12
N LYS A 104 11.40 -2.20 13.77
CA LYS A 104 11.49 -2.08 15.24
C LYS A 104 10.56 -1.01 15.81
N LYS A 105 10.12 -0.07 14.98
CA LYS A 105 9.19 1.00 15.31
C LYS A 105 8.36 1.36 14.08
N LEU A 106 7.10 1.00 14.09
CA LEU A 106 6.16 1.35 13.03
C LEU A 106 5.30 2.53 13.49
N ILE A 107 5.43 3.65 12.78
CA ILE A 107 4.66 4.86 13.02
C ILE A 107 3.69 5.05 11.86
N LEU A 108 2.40 5.18 12.17
CA LEU A 108 1.35 5.42 11.21
C LEU A 108 0.52 6.65 11.61
N CYS A 109 0.19 7.47 10.62
CA CYS A 109 -0.89 8.44 10.80
C CYS A 109 -2.23 7.72 10.58
N LEU A 110 -3.09 7.68 11.58
CA LEU A 110 -4.37 6.97 11.50
C LEU A 110 -5.54 7.89 11.84
N CYS A 111 -6.57 7.87 10.99
CA CYS A 111 -7.88 8.41 11.35
C CYS A 111 -8.57 7.50 12.39
N SER A 112 -9.61 7.99 13.05
CA SER A 112 -10.34 7.23 14.08
C SER A 112 -10.80 5.86 13.59
N THR A 113 -11.42 5.79 12.41
CA THR A 113 -11.92 4.53 11.84
C THR A 113 -10.81 3.50 11.63
N CYS A 114 -9.65 3.93 11.08
CA CYS A 114 -8.53 3.00 10.86
C CYS A 114 -7.87 2.61 12.19
N ALA A 115 -7.76 3.52 13.16
CA ALA A 115 -7.27 3.22 14.50
C ALA A 115 -8.15 2.16 15.20
N ASP A 116 -9.48 2.29 15.11
CA ASP A 116 -10.42 1.33 15.68
C ASP A 116 -10.24 -0.07 15.06
N ASN A 117 -9.98 -0.16 13.75
CA ASN A 117 -9.69 -1.42 13.09
C ASN A 117 -8.43 -2.09 13.65
N PHE A 118 -7.37 -1.33 13.95
CA PHE A 118 -6.15 -1.87 14.58
C PHE A 118 -6.43 -2.36 16.00
N TYR A 119 -7.23 -1.67 16.79
CA TYR A 119 -7.65 -2.13 18.12
C TYR A 119 -8.43 -3.45 18.04
N GLY A 120 -9.30 -3.59 17.02
CA GLY A 120 -10.11 -4.79 16.81
C GLY A 120 -9.31 -6.04 16.51
N THR A 121 -8.10 -5.92 15.90
CA THR A 121 -7.25 -7.10 15.58
C THR A 121 -6.63 -7.75 16.80
N GLY A 122 -6.50 -7.04 17.91
CA GLY A 122 -5.88 -7.53 19.15
C GLY A 122 -4.37 -7.79 19.07
N ALA A 123 -3.73 -7.58 17.92
CA ALA A 123 -2.31 -7.88 17.70
C ALA A 123 -1.37 -6.76 18.16
N TYR A 124 -1.87 -5.52 18.18
CA TYR A 124 -1.08 -4.33 18.47
C TYR A 124 -1.76 -3.42 19.48
N TYR A 125 -0.94 -2.66 20.24
CA TYR A 125 -1.36 -1.44 20.90
C TYR A 125 -1.04 -0.25 20.04
N LEU A 126 -1.94 0.74 20.00
CA LEU A 126 -1.68 2.04 19.42
C LEU A 126 -1.28 3.01 20.52
N ARG A 127 -0.13 3.65 20.36
CA ARG A 127 0.35 4.69 21.27
C ARG A 127 0.49 5.99 20.50
N ARG A 128 -0.22 7.05 20.93
CA ARG A 128 -0.02 8.39 20.39
C ARG A 128 1.44 8.79 20.58
N ILE A 129 2.09 9.26 19.50
CA ILE A 129 3.48 9.74 19.58
C ILE A 129 3.51 11.05 20.34
N ASP A 130 2.63 11.97 19.95
CA ASP A 130 2.42 13.24 20.64
C ASP A 130 0.94 13.37 21.02
N PRO A 131 0.62 13.20 22.32
CA PRO A 131 -0.75 13.39 22.82
C PRO A 131 -1.29 14.80 22.60
N LEU A 132 -0.41 15.79 22.45
CA LEU A 132 -0.76 17.20 22.25
C LEU A 132 -0.78 17.61 20.77
N GLN A 133 -0.57 16.68 19.85
CA GLN A 133 -0.62 16.94 18.40
C GLN A 133 -1.96 17.57 18.01
N VAL A 134 -1.92 18.81 17.53
CA VAL A 134 -3.09 19.56 17.07
C VAL A 134 -3.34 19.34 15.57
N ALA A 135 -2.27 19.40 14.76
CA ALA A 135 -2.35 19.23 13.33
C ALA A 135 -2.59 17.75 12.96
N LYS A 136 -3.61 17.52 12.16
CA LYS A 136 -3.93 16.18 11.60
C LYS A 136 -3.38 16.05 10.18
N ASP A 137 -2.76 14.93 9.90
CA ASP A 137 -2.30 14.58 8.56
C ASP A 137 -3.22 13.57 7.87
N THR A 138 -2.97 13.33 6.61
CA THR A 138 -3.71 12.32 5.85
C THR A 138 -3.39 10.93 6.41
N CYS A 139 -4.45 10.17 6.71
CA CYS A 139 -4.33 8.81 7.22
C CYS A 139 -3.52 7.94 6.25
N THR A 140 -2.45 7.33 6.77
CA THR A 140 -1.56 6.45 6.00
C THR A 140 -2.31 5.27 5.38
N TYR A 141 -3.33 4.78 6.07
CA TYR A 141 -4.02 3.54 5.70
C TYR A 141 -5.10 3.77 4.64
N CYS A 142 -6.04 4.68 4.88
CA CYS A 142 -7.14 4.91 3.94
C CYS A 142 -6.87 6.01 2.91
N ASN A 143 -5.88 6.87 3.12
CA ASN A 143 -5.56 8.03 2.28
C ASN A 143 -6.73 9.01 2.03
N GLN A 144 -7.78 8.94 2.85
CA GLN A 144 -8.99 9.74 2.67
C GLN A 144 -9.26 10.70 3.83
N ARG A 145 -9.11 10.21 5.06
CA ARG A 145 -9.43 10.96 6.27
C ARG A 145 -8.17 11.51 6.93
N LYS A 146 -8.36 12.52 7.75
CA LYS A 146 -7.29 13.09 8.59
C LYS A 146 -7.19 12.35 9.91
N GLY A 147 -5.97 12.20 10.42
CA GLY A 147 -5.69 11.48 11.66
C GLY A 147 -4.46 11.98 12.40
N TYR A 148 -4.09 11.26 13.42
CA TYR A 148 -2.95 11.53 14.28
C TYR A 148 -1.87 10.46 14.14
N ASP A 149 -0.65 10.77 14.60
CA ASP A 149 0.48 9.86 14.54
C ASP A 149 0.47 8.88 15.71
N TYR A 150 0.49 7.59 15.38
CA TYR A 150 0.54 6.49 16.35
C TYR A 150 1.76 5.60 16.11
N GLU A 151 2.35 5.13 17.18
CA GLU A 151 3.27 4.01 17.16
C GLU A 151 2.48 2.71 17.36
N LEU A 152 2.70 1.74 16.48
CA LEU A 152 2.16 0.38 16.63
C LEU A 152 3.13 -0.43 17.48
N VAL A 153 2.67 -0.82 18.67
CA VAL A 153 3.45 -1.65 19.58
C VAL A 153 2.89 -3.07 19.57
N PRO A 154 3.67 -4.07 19.11
CA PRO A 154 3.21 -5.46 19.13
C PRO A 154 2.88 -5.91 20.56
N LYS A 155 1.76 -6.59 20.74
CA LYS A 155 1.46 -7.27 22.00
C LYS A 155 2.39 -8.47 22.12
N LYS A 156 3.07 -8.59 23.24
CA LYS A 156 3.80 -9.83 23.55
C LYS A 156 2.79 -10.96 23.68
N ARG A 157 3.03 -12.04 22.97
CA ARG A 157 2.29 -13.29 23.15
C ARG A 157 2.65 -13.92 24.48
#